data_d3f348406db74fe09a458a79fa41e87d
#
_entry.id   d3f348406db74fe09a458a79fa41e87d
#
_cell.length_a   1.000
_cell.length_b   1.000
_cell.length_c   1.000
_cell.angle_alpha   90.00
_cell.angle_beta   90.00
_cell.angle_gamma   90.00
#
_symmetry.space_group_name_H-M   'P 1'
#
loop_
_entity.id
_entity.type
_entity.pdbx_description
1 polymer ?
#
loop_
_entity_poly.entity_id
_entity_poly.type
_entity_poly.pdbx_seq_one_letter_code
_entity_poly.pdbx_strand_id
1 'polypeptide(L)'
;ETYHRNMIRRWVLSLHKTVRKYFGEAIVVTQEVDDIISSPIVKESIINNSDCKILLDQRKYMNKFDQIQSLLGLTEKEKSQILSINQSNDPSRRYKEVWIGLGGTHSAVYATEVSMQEYLAYTTEETEKMEVRELAEKLDGDMEAAIRQVAERRLEERTGQ
;
A
#
# COMPACT_ATOMS: atom_id res chain seq x y z
N GLU A 1 -26.50 -14.35 -4.97
CA GLU A 1 -25.04 -14.12 -4.73
C GLU A 1 -24.23 -14.18 -6.04
N THR A 2 -24.37 -15.20 -6.84
CA THR A 2 -23.62 -15.39 -8.12
C THR A 2 -23.88 -14.27 -9.14
N TYR A 3 -25.10 -13.75 -9.20
CA TYR A 3 -25.48 -12.68 -10.14
C TYR A 3 -24.78 -11.34 -9.78
N HIS A 4 -24.78 -10.96 -8.51
CA HIS A 4 -24.10 -9.74 -8.06
C HIS A 4 -22.58 -9.82 -8.27
N ARG A 5 -21.97 -10.96 -8.00
CA ARG A 5 -20.51 -11.17 -8.24
C ARG A 5 -20.16 -11.03 -9.73
N ASN A 6 -20.99 -11.54 -10.62
CA ASN A 6 -20.77 -11.41 -12.06
C ASN A 6 -20.99 -9.98 -12.58
N MET A 7 -21.92 -9.23 -11.99
CA MET A 7 -22.15 -7.82 -12.32
C MET A 7 -20.97 -6.95 -11.91
N ILE A 8 -20.45 -7.11 -10.69
CA ILE A 8 -19.27 -6.39 -10.20
C ILE A 8 -18.05 -6.68 -11.08
N ARG A 9 -17.82 -7.94 -11.43
CA ARG A 9 -16.72 -8.34 -12.34
C ARG A 9 -16.83 -7.66 -13.70
N ARG A 10 -18.01 -7.63 -14.31
CA ARG A 10 -18.25 -6.94 -15.59
C ARG A 10 -18.02 -5.44 -15.47
N TRP A 11 -18.42 -4.84 -14.36
CA TRP A 11 -18.23 -3.42 -14.12
C TRP A 11 -16.74 -3.07 -13.97
N VAL A 12 -15.97 -3.82 -13.18
CA VAL A 12 -14.52 -3.66 -13.04
C VAL A 12 -13.81 -3.78 -14.39
N LEU A 13 -14.18 -4.77 -15.20
CA LEU A 13 -13.65 -4.96 -16.56
C LEU A 13 -13.94 -3.76 -17.47
N SER A 14 -15.16 -3.29 -17.46
CA SER A 14 -15.58 -2.13 -18.26
C SER A 14 -14.84 -0.88 -17.82
N LEU A 15 -14.70 -0.67 -16.50
CA LEU A 15 -14.01 0.47 -15.92
C LEU A 15 -12.55 0.52 -16.41
N HIS A 16 -11.78 -0.56 -16.25
CA HIS A 16 -10.38 -0.60 -16.66
C HIS A 16 -10.15 -0.38 -18.16
N LYS A 17 -11.13 -0.78 -19.00
CA LYS A 17 -11.05 -0.58 -20.45
C LYS A 17 -11.44 0.83 -20.91
N THR A 18 -12.28 1.50 -20.14
CA THR A 18 -12.93 2.74 -20.57
C THR A 18 -12.49 3.99 -19.80
N VAL A 19 -11.99 3.84 -18.58
CA VAL A 19 -11.67 4.95 -17.69
C VAL A 19 -10.74 5.98 -18.32
N ARG A 20 -9.76 5.54 -19.11
CA ARG A 20 -8.83 6.43 -19.84
C ARG A 20 -9.56 7.37 -20.82
N LYS A 21 -10.67 6.93 -21.44
CA LYS A 21 -11.44 7.76 -22.36
C LYS A 21 -12.12 8.93 -21.67
N TYR A 22 -12.25 8.86 -20.35
CA TYR A 22 -12.87 9.88 -19.50
C TYR A 22 -11.86 10.60 -18.63
N PHE A 23 -10.55 10.51 -18.96
CA PHE A 23 -9.46 11.11 -18.18
C PHE A 23 -9.44 10.68 -16.71
N GLY A 24 -9.98 9.50 -16.43
CA GLY A 24 -10.02 8.93 -15.09
C GLY A 24 -8.93 7.91 -14.85
N GLU A 25 -8.71 7.57 -13.60
CA GLU A 25 -7.81 6.53 -13.14
C GLU A 25 -8.59 5.43 -12.42
N ALA A 26 -8.13 4.19 -12.51
CA ALA A 26 -8.66 3.07 -11.76
C ALA A 26 -7.55 2.50 -10.88
N ILE A 27 -7.71 2.63 -9.57
CA ILE A 27 -6.77 2.12 -8.57
C ILE A 27 -7.39 0.90 -7.90
N VAL A 28 -6.68 -0.22 -7.94
CA VAL A 28 -7.06 -1.45 -7.25
C VAL A 28 -6.08 -1.71 -6.13
N VAL A 29 -6.60 -1.88 -4.93
CA VAL A 29 -5.81 -2.21 -3.74
C VAL A 29 -6.28 -3.56 -3.20
N THR A 30 -5.35 -4.47 -2.96
CA THR A 30 -5.64 -5.77 -2.34
C THR A 30 -4.55 -6.14 -1.34
N GLN A 31 -4.94 -6.86 -0.31
CA GLN A 31 -4.00 -7.43 0.67
C GLN A 31 -3.48 -8.80 0.22
N GLU A 32 -4.22 -9.50 -0.61
CA GLU A 32 -3.87 -10.83 -1.09
C GLU A 32 -3.94 -10.91 -2.61
N VAL A 33 -2.86 -11.38 -3.22
CA VAL A 33 -2.80 -11.59 -4.68
C VAL A 33 -3.79 -12.66 -5.12
N ASP A 34 -4.07 -13.63 -4.25
CA ASP A 34 -5.04 -14.71 -4.51
C ASP A 34 -6.45 -14.16 -4.80
N ASP A 35 -6.83 -13.01 -4.25
CA ASP A 35 -8.10 -12.35 -4.56
C ASP A 35 -8.22 -11.94 -6.04
N ILE A 36 -7.10 -11.52 -6.62
CA ILE A 36 -7.03 -11.17 -8.05
C ILE A 36 -6.99 -12.43 -8.91
N ILE A 37 -6.24 -13.47 -8.46
CA ILE A 37 -6.03 -14.71 -9.20
C ILE A 37 -7.30 -15.56 -9.28
N SER A 38 -8.14 -15.51 -8.25
CA SER A 38 -9.36 -16.34 -8.14
C SER A 38 -10.36 -16.12 -9.29
N SER A 39 -10.22 -15.05 -10.05
CA SER A 39 -11.05 -14.77 -11.23
C SER A 39 -10.18 -14.55 -12.47
N PRO A 40 -10.06 -15.52 -13.39
CA PRO A 40 -9.23 -15.40 -14.59
C PRO A 40 -9.55 -14.14 -15.42
N ILE A 41 -10.82 -13.78 -15.50
CA ILE A 41 -11.28 -12.62 -16.27
C ILE A 41 -10.83 -11.29 -15.62
N VAL A 42 -10.95 -11.19 -14.30
CA VAL A 42 -10.52 -9.99 -13.56
C VAL A 42 -8.99 -9.87 -13.57
N LYS A 43 -8.31 -11.01 -13.38
CA LYS A 43 -6.86 -11.15 -13.46
C LYS A 43 -6.30 -10.52 -14.74
N GLU A 44 -6.71 -10.99 -15.89
CA GLU A 44 -6.18 -10.49 -17.17
C GLU A 44 -6.49 -8.99 -17.38
N SER A 45 -7.69 -8.56 -17.01
CA SER A 45 -8.07 -7.16 -17.22
C SER A 45 -7.32 -6.19 -16.32
N ILE A 46 -7.15 -6.51 -15.04
CA ILE A 46 -6.43 -5.65 -14.09
C ILE A 46 -4.94 -5.63 -14.46
N ILE A 47 -4.33 -6.79 -14.65
CA ILE A 47 -2.89 -6.89 -14.85
C ILE A 47 -2.45 -6.26 -16.16
N ASN A 48 -3.17 -6.55 -17.25
CA ASN A 48 -2.81 -6.06 -18.59
C ASN A 48 -3.12 -4.57 -18.78
N ASN A 49 -4.01 -3.99 -17.97
CA ASN A 49 -4.37 -2.58 -18.07
C ASN A 49 -3.79 -1.72 -16.94
N SER A 50 -3.04 -2.30 -16.01
CA SER A 50 -2.38 -1.56 -14.93
C SER A 50 -0.94 -1.25 -15.32
N ASP A 51 -0.71 -0.02 -15.76
CA ASP A 51 0.65 0.44 -16.13
C ASP A 51 1.53 0.67 -14.89
N CYS A 52 0.94 1.07 -13.77
CA CYS A 52 1.63 1.24 -12.52
C CYS A 52 1.33 0.07 -11.57
N LYS A 53 2.37 -0.56 -11.04
CA LYS A 53 2.27 -1.60 -10.03
C LYS A 53 3.06 -1.17 -8.80
N ILE A 54 2.43 -1.19 -7.64
CA ILE A 54 3.04 -0.86 -6.35
C ILE A 54 2.96 -2.08 -5.47
N LEU A 55 4.11 -2.59 -5.03
CA LEU A 55 4.18 -3.72 -4.11
C LEU A 55 4.85 -3.30 -2.80
N LEU A 56 4.18 -3.62 -1.72
CA LEU A 56 4.71 -3.51 -0.37
C LEU A 56 5.52 -4.77 -0.03
N ASP A 57 5.94 -4.91 1.22
CA ASP A 57 6.70 -6.04 1.71
C ASP A 57 6.03 -7.39 1.39
N GLN A 58 6.69 -8.22 0.62
CA GLN A 58 6.21 -9.52 0.15
C GLN A 58 6.89 -10.71 0.84
N ARG A 59 7.66 -10.51 1.91
CA ARG A 59 8.38 -11.59 2.61
C ARG A 59 7.47 -12.72 3.09
N LYS A 60 6.24 -12.39 3.46
CA LYS A 60 5.21 -13.38 3.83
C LYS A 60 4.92 -14.39 2.69
N TYR A 61 5.11 -13.97 1.45
CA TYR A 61 4.78 -14.77 0.26
C TYR A 61 6.02 -15.32 -0.46
N MET A 62 7.20 -15.30 0.15
CA MET A 62 8.47 -15.71 -0.46
C MET A 62 8.37 -17.10 -1.12
N ASN A 63 7.74 -18.08 -0.46
CA ASN A 63 7.57 -19.44 -0.97
C ASN A 63 6.61 -19.56 -2.17
N LYS A 64 5.78 -18.56 -2.41
CA LYS A 64 4.80 -18.50 -3.50
C LYS A 64 5.10 -17.37 -4.50
N PHE A 65 6.24 -16.70 -4.33
CA PHE A 65 6.54 -15.49 -5.09
C PHE A 65 6.68 -15.75 -6.59
N ASP A 66 7.07 -16.93 -7.02
CA ASP A 66 7.14 -17.31 -8.43
C ASP A 66 5.76 -17.22 -9.13
N GLN A 67 4.69 -17.50 -8.41
CA GLN A 67 3.33 -17.33 -8.92
C GLN A 67 2.99 -15.83 -9.10
N ILE A 68 3.37 -15.00 -8.14
CA ILE A 68 3.21 -13.54 -8.19
C ILE A 68 4.06 -12.97 -9.33
N GLN A 69 5.29 -13.41 -9.47
CA GLN A 69 6.21 -13.02 -10.53
C GLN A 69 5.60 -13.31 -11.92
N SER A 70 5.17 -14.55 -12.14
CA SER A 70 4.53 -14.96 -13.38
C SER A 70 3.23 -14.19 -13.66
N LEU A 71 2.44 -13.97 -12.62
CA LEU A 71 1.17 -13.25 -12.70
C LEU A 71 1.36 -11.80 -13.15
N LEU A 72 2.30 -11.09 -12.52
CA LEU A 72 2.57 -9.67 -12.76
C LEU A 72 3.53 -9.42 -13.92
N GLY A 73 4.10 -10.48 -14.51
CA GLY A 73 5.08 -10.38 -15.57
C GLY A 73 6.40 -9.76 -15.13
N LEU A 74 6.84 -10.07 -13.90
CA LEU A 74 8.04 -9.47 -13.32
C LEU A 74 9.31 -10.20 -13.80
N THR A 75 10.36 -9.44 -14.03
CA THR A 75 11.70 -9.95 -14.31
C THR A 75 12.38 -10.48 -13.04
N GLU A 76 13.46 -11.27 -13.18
CA GLU A 76 14.27 -11.73 -12.03
C GLU A 76 14.88 -10.56 -11.25
N LYS A 77 15.24 -9.48 -11.94
CA LYS A 77 15.74 -8.27 -11.29
C LYS A 77 14.66 -7.63 -10.39
N GLU A 78 13.45 -7.51 -10.91
CA GLU A 78 12.32 -6.93 -10.16
C GLU A 78 11.92 -7.81 -8.98
N LYS A 79 11.92 -9.14 -9.16
CA LYS A 79 11.73 -10.10 -8.07
C LYS A 79 12.75 -9.87 -6.94
N SER A 80 14.02 -9.76 -7.29
CA SER A 80 15.10 -9.51 -6.32
C SER A 80 14.90 -8.18 -5.58
N GLN A 81 14.52 -7.13 -6.29
CA GLN A 81 14.21 -5.82 -5.70
C GLN A 81 13.02 -5.92 -4.73
N ILE A 82 11.93 -6.56 -5.11
CA ILE A 82 10.73 -6.68 -4.30
C ILE A 82 11.01 -7.49 -3.02
N LEU A 83 11.75 -8.58 -3.14
CA LEU A 83 12.10 -9.42 -2.00
C LEU A 83 13.14 -8.77 -1.08
N SER A 84 13.85 -7.71 -1.51
CA SER A 84 14.78 -6.95 -0.67
C SER A 84 14.11 -5.88 0.19
N ILE A 85 12.84 -5.56 -0.07
CA ILE A 85 12.09 -4.52 0.65
C ILE A 85 12.09 -4.81 2.16
N ASN A 86 12.45 -3.80 2.94
CA ASN A 86 12.48 -3.83 4.40
C ASN A 86 13.31 -4.99 5.02
N GLN A 87 14.26 -5.58 4.30
CA GLN A 87 15.07 -6.71 4.82
C GLN A 87 15.91 -6.32 6.03
N SER A 88 16.45 -5.12 6.05
CA SER A 88 17.36 -4.71 7.12
C SER A 88 16.67 -4.45 8.47
N ASN A 89 15.34 -4.44 8.51
CA ASN A 89 14.51 -4.32 9.72
C ASN A 89 15.11 -3.44 10.85
N ASP A 90 15.78 -2.35 10.45
CA ASP A 90 16.48 -1.45 11.36
C ASP A 90 15.45 -0.56 12.08
N PRO A 91 15.35 -0.64 13.41
CA PRO A 91 14.39 0.16 14.19
C PRO A 91 14.65 1.67 14.09
N SER A 92 15.86 2.08 13.75
CA SER A 92 16.22 3.50 13.59
C SER A 92 15.71 4.11 12.28
N ARG A 93 15.34 3.28 11.30
CA ARG A 93 14.82 3.76 10.02
C ARG A 93 13.47 4.43 10.19
N ARG A 94 13.36 5.64 9.68
CA ARG A 94 12.13 6.44 9.69
C ARG A 94 11.24 6.20 8.48
N TYR A 95 11.70 5.38 7.51
CA TYR A 95 10.99 5.11 6.27
C TYR A 95 10.67 3.63 6.12
N LYS A 96 9.64 3.36 5.34
CA LYS A 96 9.34 2.04 4.79
C LYS A 96 9.67 2.02 3.31
N GLU A 97 10.10 0.88 2.82
CA GLU A 97 10.41 0.72 1.40
C GLU A 97 9.19 0.18 0.66
N VAL A 98 9.01 0.66 -0.56
CA VAL A 98 8.01 0.17 -1.50
C VAL A 98 8.65 -0.03 -2.86
N TRP A 99 8.22 -1.02 -3.60
CA TRP A 99 8.60 -1.19 -4.99
C TRP A 99 7.53 -0.59 -5.89
N ILE A 100 7.97 0.17 -6.91
CA ILE A 100 7.08 0.74 -7.93
C ILE A 100 7.62 0.37 -9.30
N GLY A 101 6.76 -0.24 -10.12
CA GLY A 101 7.03 -0.56 -11.53
C GLY A 101 6.06 0.18 -12.45
N LEU A 102 6.61 0.79 -13.50
CA LEU A 102 5.89 1.60 -14.47
C LEU A 102 6.01 0.98 -15.87
N GLY A 103 4.93 0.35 -16.35
CA GLY A 103 4.78 -0.12 -17.72
C GLY A 103 5.88 -1.03 -18.24
N GLY A 104 6.59 -1.75 -17.37
CA GLY A 104 7.72 -2.61 -17.76
C GLY A 104 8.99 -1.87 -18.23
N THR A 105 8.99 -0.54 -18.21
CA THR A 105 10.10 0.28 -18.67
C THR A 105 10.98 0.79 -17.53
N HIS A 106 10.39 1.00 -16.37
CA HIS A 106 11.09 1.50 -15.20
C HIS A 106 10.58 0.84 -13.93
N SER A 107 11.49 0.39 -13.08
CA SER A 107 11.14 -0.15 -11.76
C SER A 107 12.23 0.15 -10.75
N ALA A 108 11.85 0.51 -9.54
CA ALA A 108 12.78 0.78 -8.44
C ALA A 108 12.12 0.57 -7.08
N VAL A 109 12.96 0.44 -6.05
CA VAL A 109 12.56 0.50 -4.64
C VAL A 109 12.71 1.94 -4.17
N TYR A 110 11.66 2.45 -3.54
CA TYR A 110 11.62 3.81 -3.00
C TYR A 110 11.45 3.76 -1.49
N ALA A 111 12.10 4.69 -0.81
CA ALA A 111 11.86 4.95 0.61
C ALA A 111 10.65 5.89 0.74
N THR A 112 9.69 5.50 1.57
CA THR A 112 8.53 6.34 1.90
C THR A 112 8.68 6.81 3.34
N GLU A 113 8.96 8.09 3.52
CA GLU A 113 9.04 8.72 4.82
C GLU A 113 7.88 9.70 4.97
N VAL A 114 7.26 9.67 6.14
CA VAL A 114 6.19 10.60 6.53
C VAL A 114 6.57 11.29 7.82
N SER A 115 6.07 12.49 8.05
CA SER A 115 6.23 13.16 9.33
C SER A 115 5.54 12.37 10.44
N MET A 116 5.92 12.61 11.70
CA MET A 116 5.25 11.96 12.84
C MET A 116 3.78 12.35 12.93
N GLN A 117 3.42 13.55 12.53
CA GLN A 117 2.04 14.01 12.48
C GLN A 117 1.23 13.26 11.42
N GLU A 118 1.77 13.12 10.20
CA GLU A 118 1.13 12.32 9.15
C GLU A 118 1.00 10.86 9.56
N TYR A 119 2.04 10.27 10.16
CA TYR A 119 1.97 8.91 10.66
C TYR A 119 0.83 8.72 11.66
N LEU A 120 0.69 9.62 12.65
CA LEU A 120 -0.38 9.56 13.64
C LEU A 120 -1.77 9.81 13.05
N ALA A 121 -1.87 10.59 11.96
CA ALA A 121 -3.13 10.79 11.25
C ALA A 121 -3.60 9.54 10.51
N TYR A 122 -2.68 8.71 10.01
CA TYR A 122 -2.99 7.52 9.19
C TYR A 122 -2.82 6.20 9.92
N THR A 123 -2.23 6.19 11.13
CA THR A 123 -1.99 4.95 11.87
C THR A 123 -3.29 4.17 12.13
N THR A 124 -3.21 2.86 11.98
CA THR A 124 -4.28 1.92 12.33
C THR A 124 -4.03 1.26 13.68
N GLU A 125 -2.89 1.57 14.33
CA GLU A 125 -2.53 1.03 15.62
C GLU A 125 -3.45 1.57 16.71
N GLU A 126 -4.16 0.68 17.41
CA GLU A 126 -5.25 1.07 18.30
C GLU A 126 -4.76 1.89 19.50
N THR A 127 -3.62 1.54 20.07
CA THR A 127 -3.03 2.26 21.19
C THR A 127 -2.68 3.71 20.83
N GLU A 128 -2.13 3.92 19.64
CA GLU A 128 -1.78 5.25 19.14
C GLU A 128 -3.02 6.09 18.84
N LYS A 129 -4.04 5.46 18.25
CA LYS A 129 -5.33 6.12 17.99
C LYS A 129 -6.03 6.53 19.26
N MET A 130 -6.00 5.68 20.30
CA MET A 130 -6.58 6.02 21.60
C MET A 130 -5.84 7.17 22.28
N GLU A 131 -4.51 7.17 22.27
CA GLU A 131 -3.69 8.25 22.80
C GLU A 131 -4.05 9.61 22.21
N VAL A 132 -4.17 9.66 20.86
CA VAL A 132 -4.57 10.90 20.15
C VAL A 132 -6.00 11.30 20.50
N ARG A 133 -6.94 10.36 20.57
CA ARG A 133 -8.35 10.64 20.89
C ARG A 133 -8.54 11.15 22.31
N GLU A 134 -7.91 10.51 23.29
CA GLU A 134 -7.97 10.94 24.68
C GLU A 134 -7.40 12.36 24.89
N LEU A 135 -6.36 12.70 24.13
CA LEU A 135 -5.82 14.05 24.16
C LEU A 135 -6.75 15.04 23.46
N ALA A 136 -7.34 14.66 22.32
CA ALA A 136 -8.31 15.49 21.61
C ALA A 136 -9.53 15.82 22.49
N GLU A 137 -10.05 14.84 23.26
CA GLU A 137 -11.14 15.08 24.22
C GLU A 137 -10.78 16.14 25.28
N LYS A 138 -9.53 16.18 25.72
CA LYS A 138 -9.04 17.20 26.65
C LYS A 138 -8.82 18.57 26.02
N LEU A 139 -8.78 18.62 24.69
CA LEU A 139 -8.61 19.82 23.86
C LEU A 139 -9.92 20.22 23.13
N ASP A 140 -11.05 20.00 23.77
CA ASP A 140 -12.39 20.32 23.24
C ASP A 140 -12.68 19.73 21.85
N GLY A 141 -12.09 18.56 21.57
CA GLY A 141 -12.28 17.84 20.30
C GLY A 141 -11.29 18.22 19.20
N ASP A 142 -10.31 19.07 19.48
CA ASP A 142 -9.29 19.48 18.50
C ASP A 142 -8.31 18.34 18.20
N MET A 143 -8.62 17.58 17.16
CA MET A 143 -7.83 16.43 16.71
C MET A 143 -6.47 16.86 16.15
N GLU A 144 -6.41 17.99 15.45
CA GLU A 144 -5.15 18.50 14.88
C GLU A 144 -4.16 18.90 15.98
N ALA A 145 -4.62 19.64 16.98
CA ALA A 145 -3.81 20.00 18.13
C ALA A 145 -3.33 18.76 18.91
N ALA A 146 -4.18 17.76 19.06
CA ALA A 146 -3.83 16.51 19.72
C ALA A 146 -2.72 15.75 18.96
N ILE A 147 -2.88 15.57 17.65
CA ILE A 147 -1.85 14.94 16.81
C ILE A 147 -0.52 15.67 16.91
N ARG A 148 -0.54 17.00 16.84
CA ARG A 148 0.66 17.84 16.95
C ARG A 148 1.37 17.63 18.28
N GLN A 149 0.68 17.70 19.40
CA GLN A 149 1.27 17.52 20.74
C GLN A 149 1.82 16.11 20.95
N VAL A 150 1.10 15.07 20.51
CA VAL A 150 1.62 13.69 20.58
C VAL A 150 2.86 13.53 19.72
N ALA A 151 2.88 14.10 18.53
CA ALA A 151 4.03 14.04 17.63
C ALA A 151 5.27 14.74 18.20
N GLU A 152 5.11 15.93 18.77
CA GLU A 152 6.18 16.69 19.42
C GLU A 152 6.79 15.91 20.58
N ARG A 153 5.96 15.40 21.50
CA ARG A 153 6.41 14.58 22.63
C ARG A 153 7.21 13.36 22.17
N ARG A 154 6.73 12.61 21.18
CA ARG A 154 7.43 11.43 20.66
C ARG A 154 8.74 11.77 19.95
N LEU A 155 8.84 12.93 19.34
CA LEU A 155 10.09 13.41 18.74
C LEU A 155 11.12 13.79 19.81
N GLU A 156 10.70 14.45 20.89
CA GLU A 156 11.56 14.78 22.03
C GLU A 156 12.09 13.53 22.74
N GLU A 157 11.24 12.54 22.97
CA GLU A 157 11.64 11.25 23.56
C GLU A 157 12.70 10.52 22.73
N ARG A 158 12.65 10.64 21.39
CA ARG A 158 13.63 10.03 20.47
C ARG A 158 14.94 10.81 20.38
N THR A 159 14.91 12.12 20.56
CA THR A 159 16.11 12.99 20.49
C THR A 159 16.84 13.08 21.81
N GLY A 160 16.19 12.73 22.92
CA GLY A 160 16.78 12.71 24.26
C GLY A 160 17.50 11.39 24.62
N GLN A 161 17.55 10.42 23.70
CA GLN A 161 18.38 9.21 23.77
C GLN A 161 19.61 9.35 22.86
#